data_9501d5a4cb044329b78234f44afcee69
#
_entry.id   9501d5a4cb044329b78234f44afcee69
#
_cell.length_a   1.000
_cell.length_b   1.000
_cell.length_c   1.000
_cell.angle_alpha   90.00
_cell.angle_beta   90.00
_cell.angle_gamma   90.00
#
_symmetry.space_group_name_H-M   'P 1'
#
loop_
_entity.id
_entity.type
_entity.pdbx_description
1 polymer ?
#
loop_
_entity_poly.entity_id
_entity_poly.type
_entity_poly.pdbx_seq_one_letter_code
_entity_poly.pdbx_strand_id
1 'polypeptide(L)'
;MSANVETMFSVRETPWHGLGRIVMDAPASREALELAGLDWQVESRNIYSGTGAMIPGYRANVRSTDDAVLGVVSDRYRIVQNEEAFQFTDDLLGEGVTYETAGSLQGGKKVWMLAKLPEKYIIAGDEVTPYLVFFNSHDGSSGVKVAMTPVRVVCQNTLNLALGTAKRIWTARHTENVLLRVQDARETLQLANSYMGELGKGIHELTPIKLSDRKVQEFINEFFPVTEDMTDGQRKNNLRLQEDLKARYYNAPDLEWVGKNGWRFVNAVSDFATHADPIRKTRNYNENLFLRTAEGNPMIDKAYKMVLAAA
;
A
#
# COMPACT_ATOMS: atom_id res chain seq x y z
N MET A 1 -11.77 -13.32 11.70
CA MET A 1 -11.00 -14.14 10.75
C MET A 1 -9.90 -13.26 10.18
N SER A 2 -8.70 -13.78 10.19
CA SER A 2 -7.46 -13.18 9.73
C SER A 2 -7.59 -12.51 8.36
N ALA A 3 -6.73 -11.53 8.13
CA ALA A 3 -6.41 -11.02 6.80
C ALA A 3 -6.39 -12.17 5.81
N ASN A 4 -6.87 -11.97 4.58
CA ASN A 4 -6.73 -12.94 3.49
C ASN A 4 -5.24 -13.18 3.12
N VAL A 5 -4.33 -12.96 4.06
CA VAL A 5 -2.92 -13.29 3.98
C VAL A 5 -2.79 -14.78 4.14
N GLU A 6 -2.20 -15.45 3.17
CA GLU A 6 -1.91 -16.88 3.21
C GLU A 6 -0.54 -17.11 3.85
N THR A 7 0.48 -16.48 3.31
CA THR A 7 1.86 -16.57 3.78
C THR A 7 2.50 -15.20 3.76
N MET A 8 3.42 -14.92 4.66
CA MET A 8 4.27 -13.73 4.64
C MET A 8 5.41 -13.82 5.66
N PHE A 9 6.41 -12.99 5.50
CA PHE A 9 7.34 -12.61 6.58
C PHE A 9 7.28 -11.10 6.83
N SER A 10 7.81 -10.68 7.99
CA SER A 10 8.01 -9.27 8.33
C SER A 10 9.31 -9.13 9.12
N VAL A 11 10.02 -8.02 8.91
CA VAL A 11 11.29 -7.75 9.60
C VAL A 11 11.01 -7.04 10.92
N ARG A 12 11.58 -7.58 12.01
CA ARG A 12 11.60 -7.05 13.39
C ARG A 12 10.25 -6.91 14.08
N GLU A 13 9.18 -6.60 13.40
CA GLU A 13 7.88 -6.29 14.00
C GLU A 13 6.81 -7.31 13.63
N THR A 14 5.95 -7.61 14.59
CA THR A 14 4.76 -8.41 14.33
C THR A 14 3.77 -7.57 13.55
N PRO A 15 3.36 -8.02 12.36
CA PRO A 15 2.30 -7.35 11.63
C PRO A 15 1.02 -7.26 12.49
N TRP A 16 0.27 -6.19 12.32
CA TRP A 16 -0.98 -5.95 13.07
C TRP A 16 -2.00 -7.11 13.05
N HIS A 17 -1.93 -8.01 12.08
CA HIS A 17 -2.78 -9.21 11.98
C HIS A 17 -2.18 -10.44 12.66
N GLY A 18 -0.97 -10.40 13.18
CA GLY A 18 -0.31 -11.50 13.90
C GLY A 18 0.04 -12.72 13.04
N LEU A 19 0.02 -12.59 11.70
CA LEU A 19 0.34 -13.68 10.78
C LEU A 19 1.74 -13.52 10.21
N GLY A 20 2.31 -14.64 9.74
CA GLY A 20 3.61 -14.66 9.10
C GLY A 20 4.76 -14.97 10.06
N ARG A 21 5.96 -15.02 9.49
CA ARG A 21 7.22 -15.25 10.22
C ARG A 21 7.91 -13.90 10.47
N ILE A 22 8.34 -13.67 11.71
CA ILE A 22 9.19 -12.53 12.04
C ILE A 22 10.65 -12.94 11.84
N VAL A 23 11.41 -12.10 11.15
CA VAL A 23 12.85 -12.23 10.98
C VAL A 23 13.54 -10.98 11.53
N MET A 24 14.78 -11.13 12.00
CA MET A 24 15.50 -10.01 12.64
C MET A 24 16.22 -9.14 11.60
N ASP A 25 16.72 -9.77 10.55
CA ASP A 25 17.45 -9.09 9.47
C ASP A 25 16.65 -9.12 8.18
N ALA A 26 16.71 -8.05 7.42
CA ALA A 26 16.03 -7.96 6.14
C ALA A 26 16.72 -8.84 5.10
N PRO A 27 16.04 -9.89 4.56
CA PRO A 27 16.64 -10.86 3.67
C PRO A 27 16.86 -10.30 2.26
N ALA A 28 17.80 -10.91 1.53
CA ALA A 28 17.92 -10.75 0.08
C ALA A 28 16.84 -11.55 -0.66
N SER A 29 16.72 -11.37 -1.97
CA SER A 29 15.61 -11.88 -2.80
C SER A 29 15.29 -13.35 -2.61
N ARG A 30 16.29 -14.24 -2.72
CA ARG A 30 16.07 -15.68 -2.63
C ARG A 30 15.53 -16.09 -1.26
N GLU A 31 16.14 -15.58 -0.21
CA GLU A 31 15.70 -15.85 1.16
C GLU A 31 14.32 -15.24 1.42
N ALA A 32 14.07 -14.03 0.90
CA ALA A 32 12.78 -13.37 1.00
C ALA A 32 11.66 -14.16 0.31
N LEU A 33 11.92 -14.73 -0.87
CA LEU A 33 11.00 -15.60 -1.60
C LEU A 33 10.60 -16.83 -0.77
N GLU A 34 11.60 -17.51 -0.19
CA GLU A 34 11.39 -18.71 0.64
C GLU A 34 10.66 -18.36 1.96
N LEU A 35 11.07 -17.29 2.65
CA LEU A 35 10.45 -16.83 3.89
C LEU A 35 9.00 -16.40 3.68
N ALA A 36 8.69 -15.82 2.53
CA ALA A 36 7.34 -15.43 2.14
C ALA A 36 6.47 -16.63 1.73
N GLY A 37 7.04 -17.83 1.57
CA GLY A 37 6.33 -19.00 1.02
C GLY A 37 5.87 -18.78 -0.40
N LEU A 38 6.67 -18.12 -1.22
CA LEU A 38 6.39 -17.78 -2.61
C LEU A 38 7.23 -18.58 -3.61
N ASP A 39 7.93 -19.62 -3.15
CA ASP A 39 8.82 -20.49 -3.91
C ASP A 39 8.10 -21.50 -4.82
N TRP A 40 6.80 -21.29 -5.04
CA TRP A 40 5.98 -22.06 -5.98
C TRP A 40 5.86 -21.36 -7.34
N GLN A 41 5.56 -22.17 -8.38
CA GLN A 41 5.35 -21.69 -9.75
C GLN A 41 3.89 -21.65 -10.13
N VAL A 42 3.54 -20.80 -11.09
CA VAL A 42 2.23 -20.74 -11.70
C VAL A 42 2.27 -21.43 -13.06
N GLU A 43 1.41 -22.44 -13.24
CA GLU A 43 1.27 -23.17 -14.48
C GLU A 43 0.02 -22.73 -15.23
N SER A 44 0.13 -22.62 -16.56
CA SER A 44 -1.02 -22.37 -17.44
C SER A 44 -1.62 -23.70 -17.91
N ARG A 45 -2.85 -24.00 -17.50
CA ARG A 45 -3.54 -25.24 -17.85
C ARG A 45 -4.78 -25.01 -18.69
N ASN A 46 -5.14 -25.98 -19.56
CA ASN A 46 -6.39 -25.96 -20.32
C ASN A 46 -7.60 -26.06 -19.39
N ILE A 47 -8.69 -25.41 -19.77
CA ILE A 47 -9.98 -25.53 -19.08
C ILE A 47 -10.97 -26.25 -19.95
N TYR A 48 -11.89 -27.01 -19.34
CA TYR A 48 -12.85 -27.84 -20.00
C TYR A 48 -14.26 -27.53 -19.49
N SER A 49 -15.25 -27.70 -20.38
CA SER A 49 -16.66 -27.65 -20.01
C SER A 49 -17.07 -28.88 -19.20
N GLY A 50 -18.23 -28.86 -18.57
CA GLY A 50 -18.80 -30.02 -17.88
C GLY A 50 -19.04 -31.25 -18.77
N THR A 51 -19.00 -31.07 -20.09
CA THR A 51 -19.09 -32.16 -21.10
C THR A 51 -17.74 -32.66 -21.59
N GLY A 52 -16.62 -32.13 -21.02
CA GLY A 52 -15.26 -32.51 -21.39
C GLY A 52 -14.69 -31.78 -22.63
N ALA A 53 -15.44 -30.87 -23.23
CA ALA A 53 -14.93 -30.07 -24.35
C ALA A 53 -13.98 -28.95 -23.84
N MET A 54 -12.83 -28.81 -24.50
CA MET A 54 -11.87 -27.72 -24.18
C MET A 54 -12.50 -26.35 -24.49
N ILE A 55 -12.36 -25.40 -23.59
CA ILE A 55 -12.81 -24.01 -23.76
C ILE A 55 -11.68 -23.22 -24.41
N PRO A 56 -11.82 -22.76 -25.66
CA PRO A 56 -10.76 -22.01 -26.34
C PRO A 56 -10.70 -20.58 -25.86
N GLY A 57 -9.51 -19.97 -25.98
CA GLY A 57 -9.28 -18.54 -25.63
C GLY A 57 -9.09 -18.26 -24.14
N TYR A 58 -9.19 -19.30 -23.29
CA TYR A 58 -9.02 -19.19 -21.84
C TYR A 58 -8.10 -20.27 -21.29
N ARG A 59 -7.42 -19.95 -20.18
CA ARG A 59 -6.52 -20.82 -19.44
C ARG A 59 -6.78 -20.69 -17.94
N ALA A 60 -6.50 -21.74 -17.18
CA ALA A 60 -6.43 -21.66 -15.73
C ALA A 60 -4.97 -21.41 -15.32
N ASN A 61 -4.74 -20.39 -14.50
CA ASN A 61 -3.50 -20.26 -13.75
C ASN A 61 -3.61 -21.14 -12.50
N VAL A 62 -2.68 -22.07 -12.34
CA VAL A 62 -2.69 -23.10 -11.29
C VAL A 62 -1.38 -23.07 -10.54
N ARG A 63 -1.43 -23.12 -9.21
CA ARG A 63 -0.25 -23.21 -8.36
C ARG A 63 0.34 -24.63 -8.42
N SER A 64 1.64 -24.74 -8.66
CA SER A 64 2.33 -26.02 -8.89
C SER A 64 2.39 -26.93 -7.66
N THR A 65 2.28 -26.39 -6.45
CA THR A 65 2.50 -27.14 -5.20
C THR A 65 1.26 -27.90 -4.71
N ASP A 66 0.06 -27.42 -5.05
CA ASP A 66 -1.21 -27.98 -4.50
C ASP A 66 -2.35 -28.00 -5.52
N ASP A 67 -2.06 -27.74 -6.80
CA ASP A 67 -3.03 -27.66 -7.88
C ASP A 67 -4.16 -26.63 -7.68
N ALA A 68 -3.98 -25.66 -6.77
CA ALA A 68 -4.95 -24.61 -6.50
C ALA A 68 -5.16 -23.72 -7.73
N VAL A 69 -6.41 -23.56 -8.18
CA VAL A 69 -6.74 -22.65 -9.26
C VAL A 69 -6.72 -21.22 -8.76
N LEU A 70 -5.74 -20.45 -9.21
CA LEU A 70 -5.57 -19.04 -8.84
C LEU A 70 -6.54 -18.15 -9.60
N GLY A 71 -6.79 -18.44 -10.89
CA GLY A 71 -7.72 -17.71 -11.71
C GLY A 71 -7.93 -18.32 -13.10
N VAL A 72 -8.94 -17.81 -13.79
CA VAL A 72 -9.17 -18.11 -15.23
C VAL A 72 -8.90 -16.82 -15.99
N VAL A 73 -7.95 -16.90 -16.91
CA VAL A 73 -7.44 -15.75 -17.67
C VAL A 73 -7.53 -16.01 -19.16
N SER A 74 -7.36 -14.97 -19.99
CA SER A 74 -7.28 -15.18 -21.44
C SER A 74 -5.98 -15.92 -21.81
N ASP A 75 -5.96 -16.58 -22.96
CA ASP A 75 -4.77 -17.26 -23.50
C ASP A 75 -3.61 -16.30 -23.83
N ARG A 76 -3.90 -14.99 -23.91
CA ARG A 76 -2.91 -13.92 -24.08
C ARG A 76 -2.28 -13.46 -22.77
N TYR A 77 -2.77 -13.92 -21.63
CA TYR A 77 -2.22 -13.56 -20.34
C TYR A 77 -0.81 -14.15 -20.19
N ARG A 78 0.15 -13.31 -19.84
CA ARG A 78 1.53 -13.69 -19.51
C ARG A 78 1.68 -13.78 -18.01
N ILE A 79 2.01 -14.98 -17.55
CA ILE A 79 2.33 -15.19 -16.14
C ILE A 79 3.66 -14.49 -15.85
N VAL A 80 3.70 -13.73 -14.78
CA VAL A 80 4.94 -13.27 -14.13
C VAL A 80 5.12 -14.16 -12.91
N GLN A 81 6.16 -14.99 -12.93
CA GLN A 81 6.47 -15.89 -11.82
C GLN A 81 6.91 -15.09 -10.59
N ASN A 82 6.74 -15.66 -9.39
CA ASN A 82 7.16 -15.00 -8.17
C ASN A 82 8.66 -14.70 -8.18
N GLU A 83 9.48 -15.67 -8.58
CA GLU A 83 10.94 -15.51 -8.72
C GLU A 83 11.31 -14.39 -9.70
N GLU A 84 10.61 -14.31 -10.83
CA GLU A 84 10.81 -13.25 -11.83
C GLU A 84 10.45 -11.87 -11.27
N ALA A 85 9.45 -11.80 -10.39
CA ALA A 85 9.06 -10.56 -9.73
C ALA A 85 10.15 -10.05 -8.76
N PHE A 86 10.78 -10.95 -8.00
CA PHE A 86 11.93 -10.59 -7.16
C PHE A 86 13.12 -10.17 -8.01
N GLN A 87 13.46 -10.93 -9.05
CA GLN A 87 14.54 -10.58 -9.99
C GLN A 87 14.30 -9.21 -10.64
N PHE A 88 13.06 -8.93 -11.08
CA PHE A 88 12.70 -7.62 -11.61
C PHE A 88 12.97 -6.49 -10.60
N THR A 89 12.63 -6.73 -9.33
CA THR A 89 12.85 -5.73 -8.26
C THR A 89 14.35 -5.52 -8.01
N ASP A 90 15.14 -6.59 -7.99
CA ASP A 90 16.61 -6.49 -7.87
C ASP A 90 17.23 -5.76 -9.05
N ASP A 91 16.81 -6.08 -10.28
CA ASP A 91 17.26 -5.40 -11.49
C ASP A 91 16.89 -3.90 -11.47
N LEU A 92 15.77 -3.57 -10.83
CA LEU A 92 15.27 -2.21 -10.72
C LEU A 92 16.06 -1.37 -9.71
N LEU A 93 16.37 -1.93 -8.55
CA LEU A 93 16.99 -1.24 -7.42
C LEU A 93 18.51 -1.39 -7.38
N GLY A 94 19.07 -2.44 -8.02
CA GLY A 94 20.50 -2.72 -8.04
C GLY A 94 20.95 -3.66 -6.91
N GLU A 95 22.26 -3.83 -6.77
CA GLU A 95 22.85 -4.73 -5.78
C GLU A 95 22.57 -4.28 -4.33
N GLY A 96 22.39 -5.25 -3.43
CA GLY A 96 22.18 -5.00 -2.01
C GLY A 96 20.75 -4.70 -1.59
N VAL A 97 19.78 -4.94 -2.46
CA VAL A 97 18.34 -4.83 -2.11
C VAL A 97 18.00 -5.80 -0.99
N THR A 98 17.28 -5.29 0.00
CA THR A 98 16.73 -6.09 1.09
C THR A 98 15.23 -5.87 1.21
N TYR A 99 14.52 -6.92 1.65
CA TYR A 99 13.07 -6.92 1.72
C TYR A 99 12.58 -6.83 3.16
N GLU A 100 11.70 -5.88 3.44
CA GLU A 100 11.09 -5.70 4.77
C GLU A 100 9.88 -6.62 4.99
N THR A 101 9.14 -6.93 3.92
CA THR A 101 8.04 -7.89 3.94
C THR A 101 7.73 -8.37 2.54
N ALA A 102 7.27 -9.60 2.43
CA ALA A 102 6.66 -10.15 1.23
C ALA A 102 5.64 -11.22 1.63
N GLY A 103 4.70 -11.51 0.72
CA GLY A 103 3.71 -12.53 0.98
C GLY A 103 2.63 -12.65 -0.09
N SER A 104 1.62 -13.47 0.22
CA SER A 104 0.46 -13.69 -0.66
C SER A 104 -0.86 -13.41 0.02
N LEU A 105 -1.85 -13.05 -0.79
CA LEU A 105 -3.24 -12.81 -0.43
C LEU A 105 -4.16 -13.74 -1.20
N GLN A 106 -5.33 -14.03 -0.63
CA GLN A 106 -6.42 -14.74 -1.29
C GLN A 106 -6.02 -16.12 -1.83
N GLY A 107 -5.22 -16.88 -1.07
CA GLY A 107 -4.77 -18.20 -1.49
C GLY A 107 -3.79 -18.16 -2.66
N GLY A 108 -2.84 -17.22 -2.63
CA GLY A 108 -1.80 -17.06 -3.68
C GLY A 108 -2.25 -16.29 -4.93
N LYS A 109 -3.50 -15.84 -5.01
CA LYS A 109 -4.00 -15.09 -6.18
C LYS A 109 -3.30 -13.76 -6.40
N LYS A 110 -2.81 -13.16 -5.32
CA LYS A 110 -2.09 -11.89 -5.33
C LYS A 110 -0.85 -12.00 -4.48
N VAL A 111 0.24 -11.45 -4.96
CA VAL A 111 1.52 -11.42 -4.26
C VAL A 111 2.05 -10.02 -4.17
N TRP A 112 2.74 -9.71 -3.08
CA TRP A 112 3.42 -8.43 -2.90
C TRP A 112 4.80 -8.63 -2.29
N MET A 113 5.64 -7.63 -2.50
CA MET A 113 6.91 -7.48 -1.80
C MET A 113 7.19 -6.01 -1.55
N LEU A 114 7.84 -5.71 -0.44
CA LEU A 114 8.22 -4.38 0.00
C LEU A 114 9.72 -4.35 0.20
N ALA A 115 10.42 -3.60 -0.64
CA ALA A 115 11.85 -3.35 -0.52
C ALA A 115 12.09 -1.96 0.06
N LYS A 116 13.04 -1.85 0.98
CA LYS A 116 13.47 -0.57 1.55
C LYS A 116 14.49 0.07 0.63
N LEU A 117 14.29 1.35 0.30
CA LEU A 117 15.28 2.13 -0.44
C LEU A 117 16.35 2.67 0.52
N PRO A 118 17.61 2.80 0.06
CA PRO A 118 18.71 3.22 0.93
C PRO A 118 18.64 4.69 1.32
N GLU A 119 17.95 5.51 0.55
CA GLU A 119 17.82 6.94 0.79
C GLU A 119 16.93 7.22 1.99
N LYS A 120 17.31 8.25 2.74
CA LYS A 120 16.53 8.80 3.85
C LYS A 120 16.30 10.28 3.62
N TYR A 121 15.10 10.75 3.92
CA TYR A 121 14.73 12.13 3.78
C TYR A 121 14.33 12.70 5.15
N ILE A 122 14.78 13.91 5.44
CA ILE A 122 14.31 14.65 6.61
C ILE A 122 13.31 15.69 6.11
N ILE A 123 12.04 15.51 6.43
CA ILE A 123 10.96 16.39 6.00
C ILE A 123 10.26 16.96 7.24
N ALA A 124 10.28 18.28 7.39
CA ALA A 124 9.73 18.99 8.54
C ALA A 124 10.19 18.43 9.90
N GLY A 125 11.46 17.94 9.97
CA GLY A 125 12.05 17.37 11.17
C GLY A 125 11.82 15.86 11.37
N ASP A 126 11.02 15.22 10.53
CA ASP A 126 10.77 13.78 10.55
C ASP A 126 11.64 13.01 9.56
N GLU A 127 12.10 11.83 9.96
CA GLU A 127 12.71 10.88 9.02
C GLU A 127 11.60 10.19 8.22
N VAL A 128 11.69 10.33 6.89
CA VAL A 128 10.82 9.67 5.93
C VAL A 128 11.67 8.73 5.08
N THR A 129 11.36 7.45 5.11
CA THR A 129 12.01 6.41 4.31
C THR A 129 11.11 6.03 3.14
N PRO A 130 11.61 6.06 1.90
CA PRO A 130 10.88 5.52 0.76
C PRO A 130 11.03 4.01 0.71
N TYR A 131 9.92 3.34 0.38
CA TYR A 131 9.86 1.91 0.09
C TYR A 131 9.37 1.68 -1.32
N LEU A 132 9.85 0.63 -1.95
CA LEU A 132 9.32 0.13 -3.21
C LEU A 132 8.37 -1.02 -2.92
N VAL A 133 7.12 -0.88 -3.34
CA VAL A 133 6.12 -1.95 -3.31
C VAL A 133 6.00 -2.53 -4.71
N PHE A 134 6.25 -3.82 -4.84
CA PHE A 134 5.89 -4.58 -6.02
C PHE A 134 4.60 -5.36 -5.74
N PHE A 135 3.69 -5.38 -6.69
CA PHE A 135 2.43 -6.08 -6.60
C PHE A 135 2.12 -6.82 -7.91
N ASN A 136 1.74 -8.09 -7.80
CA ASN A 136 1.34 -8.93 -8.92
C ASN A 136 0.03 -9.66 -8.62
N SER A 137 -0.77 -9.96 -9.66
CA SER A 137 -1.96 -10.80 -9.51
C SER A 137 -1.92 -11.96 -10.49
N HIS A 138 -2.15 -13.18 -10.02
CA HIS A 138 -2.21 -14.39 -10.81
C HIS A 138 -3.63 -14.72 -11.28
N ASP A 139 -4.63 -14.00 -10.78
CA ASP A 139 -6.06 -14.19 -11.11
C ASP A 139 -6.55 -13.31 -12.27
N GLY A 140 -5.67 -12.48 -12.84
CA GLY A 140 -6.02 -11.55 -13.91
C GLY A 140 -6.81 -10.33 -13.46
N SER A 141 -7.04 -10.13 -12.16
CA SER A 141 -7.82 -9.00 -11.62
C SER A 141 -7.08 -7.66 -11.68
N SER A 142 -5.75 -7.69 -11.75
CA SER A 142 -4.93 -6.48 -11.90
C SER A 142 -3.66 -6.76 -12.72
N GLY A 143 -2.99 -5.69 -13.17
CA GLY A 143 -1.66 -5.78 -13.75
C GLY A 143 -0.57 -5.83 -12.69
N VAL A 144 0.69 -5.97 -13.16
CA VAL A 144 1.87 -5.72 -12.33
C VAL A 144 1.91 -4.24 -11.98
N LYS A 145 2.19 -3.93 -10.72
CA LYS A 145 2.36 -2.56 -10.23
C LYS A 145 3.65 -2.44 -9.45
N VAL A 146 4.34 -1.34 -9.64
CA VAL A 146 5.48 -0.94 -8.82
C VAL A 146 5.21 0.46 -8.33
N ALA A 147 5.24 0.66 -7.02
CA ALA A 147 4.95 1.94 -6.40
C ALA A 147 6.01 2.31 -5.37
N MET A 148 6.43 3.56 -5.38
CA MET A 148 7.21 4.12 -4.29
C MET A 148 6.26 4.64 -3.21
N THR A 149 6.48 4.22 -1.97
CA THR A 149 5.66 4.58 -0.83
C THR A 149 6.54 5.24 0.24
N PRO A 150 6.41 6.54 0.47
CA PRO A 150 7.10 7.21 1.58
C PRO A 150 6.44 6.84 2.91
N VAL A 151 7.25 6.45 3.89
CA VAL A 151 6.79 6.09 5.23
C VAL A 151 7.50 6.95 6.26
N ARG A 152 6.75 7.60 7.12
CA ARG A 152 7.27 8.31 8.28
C ARG A 152 7.72 7.30 9.33
N VAL A 153 9.01 7.27 9.65
CA VAL A 153 9.62 6.19 10.46
C VAL A 153 9.07 6.12 11.88
N VAL A 154 8.80 7.28 12.50
CA VAL A 154 8.38 7.37 13.90
C VAL A 154 7.03 6.70 14.18
N CYS A 155 6.09 6.75 13.24
CA CYS A 155 4.72 6.26 13.43
C CYS A 155 4.28 5.27 12.34
N GLN A 156 5.17 4.90 11.43
CA GLN A 156 4.90 4.02 10.28
C GLN A 156 3.72 4.48 9.40
N ASN A 157 3.36 5.76 9.46
CA ASN A 157 2.32 6.33 8.61
C ASN A 157 2.79 6.50 7.18
N THR A 158 1.95 6.13 6.22
CA THR A 158 2.24 6.37 4.82
C THR A 158 1.87 7.80 4.42
N LEU A 159 2.80 8.49 3.74
CA LEU A 159 2.62 9.88 3.29
C LEU A 159 2.34 9.94 1.78
N ASN A 160 1.48 9.07 1.28
CA ASN A 160 1.13 8.97 -0.13
C ASN A 160 0.18 10.10 -0.55
N LEU A 161 0.72 11.27 -0.81
CA LEU A 161 -0.04 12.42 -1.34
C LEU A 161 -0.08 12.42 -2.86
N ALA A 162 -1.23 12.81 -3.44
CA ALA A 162 -1.34 13.08 -4.87
C ALA A 162 -0.80 14.50 -5.14
N LEU A 163 0.48 14.59 -5.51
CA LEU A 163 1.19 15.85 -5.72
C LEU A 163 1.35 16.14 -7.23
N GLY A 164 0.51 17.01 -7.75
CA GLY A 164 0.64 17.51 -9.12
C GLY A 164 0.82 16.43 -10.17
N THR A 165 1.90 16.53 -10.97
CA THR A 165 2.27 15.55 -12.02
C THR A 165 3.31 14.54 -11.57
N ALA A 166 3.75 14.57 -10.31
CA ALA A 166 4.77 13.68 -9.81
C ALA A 166 4.28 12.23 -9.79
N LYS A 167 4.90 11.39 -10.61
CA LYS A 167 4.57 9.97 -10.72
C LYS A 167 5.39 9.17 -9.71
N ARG A 168 4.73 8.28 -8.99
CA ARG A 168 5.35 7.32 -8.08
C ARG A 168 4.90 5.87 -8.31
N ILE A 169 4.02 5.65 -9.30
CA ILE A 169 3.46 4.34 -9.62
C ILE A 169 3.69 4.05 -11.08
N TRP A 170 4.25 2.89 -11.35
CA TRP A 170 4.32 2.29 -12.66
C TRP A 170 3.40 1.07 -12.73
N THR A 171 2.75 0.86 -13.86
CA THR A 171 1.86 -0.28 -14.07
C THR A 171 2.08 -0.91 -15.44
N ALA A 172 1.97 -2.24 -15.51
CA ALA A 172 1.97 -2.97 -16.77
C ALA A 172 0.88 -4.05 -16.76
N ARG A 173 0.28 -4.29 -17.93
CA ARG A 173 -0.67 -5.39 -18.11
C ARG A 173 0.09 -6.71 -18.27
N HIS A 174 -0.53 -7.82 -17.91
CA HIS A 174 -0.07 -9.18 -18.20
C HIS A 174 -0.27 -9.54 -19.68
N THR A 175 0.30 -8.73 -20.55
CA THR A 175 0.42 -8.98 -21.98
C THR A 175 1.91 -9.20 -22.28
N GLU A 176 2.39 -9.03 -23.46
CA GLU A 176 3.77 -9.34 -23.82
C GLU A 176 4.83 -8.72 -22.89
N ASN A 177 5.79 -9.51 -22.45
CA ASN A 177 7.09 -9.13 -21.87
C ASN A 177 7.10 -8.01 -20.83
N VAL A 178 6.32 -8.15 -19.75
CA VAL A 178 6.36 -7.21 -18.61
C VAL A 178 7.79 -7.02 -18.11
N LEU A 179 8.61 -8.09 -18.10
CA LEU A 179 9.99 -8.07 -17.61
C LEU A 179 10.94 -7.24 -18.50
N LEU A 180 10.64 -7.09 -19.79
CA LEU A 180 11.42 -6.19 -20.68
C LEU A 180 11.15 -4.71 -20.43
N ARG A 181 10.15 -4.38 -19.59
CA ARG A 181 9.79 -3.01 -19.26
C ARG A 181 10.46 -2.47 -17.98
N VAL A 182 11.54 -3.14 -17.54
CA VAL A 182 12.35 -2.67 -16.39
C VAL A 182 12.83 -1.24 -16.61
N GLN A 183 13.23 -0.90 -17.84
CA GLN A 183 13.69 0.45 -18.15
C GLN A 183 12.58 1.50 -17.99
N ASP A 184 11.36 1.21 -18.43
CA ASP A 184 10.20 2.10 -18.23
C ASP A 184 9.90 2.29 -16.73
N ALA A 185 10.05 1.20 -15.94
CA ALA A 185 9.87 1.26 -14.49
C ALA A 185 10.99 2.09 -13.83
N ARG A 186 12.26 1.91 -14.24
CA ARG A 186 13.38 2.74 -13.77
C ARG A 186 13.16 4.22 -14.05
N GLU A 187 12.74 4.58 -15.25
CA GLU A 187 12.43 5.95 -15.61
C GLU A 187 11.31 6.53 -14.72
N THR A 188 10.26 5.73 -14.46
CA THR A 188 9.19 6.14 -13.55
C THR A 188 9.72 6.33 -12.13
N LEU A 189 10.63 5.48 -11.66
CA LEU A 189 11.19 5.55 -10.30
C LEU A 189 12.29 6.60 -10.15
N GLN A 190 13.00 6.96 -11.22
CA GLN A 190 13.86 8.15 -11.21
C GLN A 190 13.04 9.42 -10.95
N LEU A 191 11.76 9.42 -11.31
CA LEU A 191 10.79 10.44 -10.91
C LEU A 191 10.42 10.36 -9.41
N ALA A 192 10.73 9.25 -8.73
CA ALA A 192 10.48 9.12 -7.29
C ALA A 192 11.31 10.10 -6.45
N ASN A 193 12.54 10.39 -6.84
CA ASN A 193 13.33 11.45 -6.19
C ASN A 193 12.68 12.82 -6.37
N SER A 194 12.10 13.09 -7.56
CA SER A 194 11.28 14.29 -7.80
C SER A 194 10.03 14.29 -6.91
N TYR A 195 9.36 13.14 -6.77
CA TYR A 195 8.21 13.02 -5.87
C TYR A 195 8.57 13.30 -4.41
N MET A 196 9.69 12.80 -3.90
CA MET A 196 10.14 13.09 -2.52
C MET A 196 10.45 14.57 -2.33
N GLY A 197 11.00 15.23 -3.34
CA GLY A 197 11.20 16.67 -3.36
C GLY A 197 9.87 17.44 -3.30
N GLU A 198 8.90 17.07 -4.11
CA GLU A 198 7.56 17.67 -4.09
C GLU A 198 6.81 17.39 -2.79
N LEU A 199 6.94 16.18 -2.23
CA LEU A 199 6.40 15.83 -0.91
C LEU A 199 6.98 16.76 0.16
N GLY A 200 8.30 16.96 0.16
CA GLY A 200 8.96 17.86 1.07
C GLY A 200 8.42 19.30 0.98
N LYS A 201 8.27 19.82 -0.25
CA LYS A 201 7.69 21.16 -0.48
C LYS A 201 6.25 21.23 0.05
N GLY A 202 5.40 20.26 -0.34
CA GLY A 202 4.00 20.22 0.09
C GLY A 202 3.85 20.17 1.62
N ILE A 203 4.71 19.42 2.32
CA ILE A 203 4.73 19.39 3.79
C ILE A 203 5.19 20.73 4.36
N HIS A 204 6.23 21.33 3.78
CA HIS A 204 6.70 22.66 4.21
C HIS A 204 5.64 23.74 4.03
N GLU A 205 4.78 23.68 3.01
CA GLU A 205 3.66 24.59 2.82
C GLU A 205 2.61 24.45 3.95
N LEU A 206 2.43 23.27 4.52
CA LEU A 206 1.47 23.03 5.61
C LEU A 206 1.94 23.54 6.96
N THR A 207 3.26 23.60 7.19
CA THR A 207 3.86 23.92 8.50
C THR A 207 3.50 25.32 9.01
N PRO A 208 3.48 26.40 8.19
CA PRO A 208 3.11 27.74 8.66
C PRO A 208 1.61 27.94 8.89
N ILE A 209 0.75 27.05 8.37
CA ILE A 209 -0.71 27.19 8.47
C ILE A 209 -1.17 26.81 9.86
N LYS A 210 -1.40 27.79 10.72
CA LYS A 210 -1.91 27.55 12.08
C LYS A 210 -3.39 27.20 12.04
N LEU A 211 -3.76 26.14 12.75
CA LEU A 211 -5.15 25.71 12.88
C LEU A 211 -5.68 25.96 14.29
N SER A 212 -6.75 26.75 14.39
CA SER A 212 -7.49 26.87 15.65
C SER A 212 -8.25 25.59 15.97
N ASP A 213 -8.54 25.34 17.25
CA ASP A 213 -9.32 24.16 17.67
C ASP A 213 -10.71 24.13 17.01
N ARG A 214 -11.32 25.29 16.78
CA ARG A 214 -12.55 25.41 15.99
C ARG A 214 -12.36 24.91 14.57
N LYS A 215 -11.27 25.31 13.89
CA LYS A 215 -11.02 24.92 12.49
C LYS A 215 -10.74 23.41 12.39
N VAL A 216 -9.99 22.85 13.32
CA VAL A 216 -9.79 21.41 13.42
C VAL A 216 -11.10 20.66 13.57
N GLN A 217 -12.00 21.15 14.44
CA GLN A 217 -13.32 20.52 14.60
C GLN A 217 -14.18 20.63 13.33
N GLU A 218 -14.13 21.75 12.62
CA GLU A 218 -14.81 21.91 11.32
C GLU A 218 -14.30 20.88 10.31
N PHE A 219 -13.00 20.67 10.23
CA PHE A 219 -12.38 19.66 9.34
C PHE A 219 -12.79 18.24 9.73
N ILE A 220 -12.77 17.89 11.01
CA ILE A 220 -13.21 16.58 11.49
C ILE A 220 -14.68 16.34 11.15
N ASN A 221 -15.54 17.33 11.32
CA ASN A 221 -16.95 17.24 10.96
C ASN A 221 -17.15 17.04 9.45
N GLU A 222 -16.28 17.62 8.62
CA GLU A 222 -16.36 17.42 7.16
C GLU A 222 -15.93 16.02 6.73
N PHE A 223 -15.03 15.36 7.49
CA PHE A 223 -14.70 13.95 7.26
C PHE A 223 -15.83 13.01 7.68
N PHE A 224 -16.45 13.29 8.81
CA PHE A 224 -17.47 12.44 9.43
C PHE A 224 -18.70 13.29 9.81
N PRO A 225 -19.50 13.74 8.82
CA PRO A 225 -20.64 14.61 9.10
C PRO A 225 -21.69 13.89 9.95
N VAL A 226 -22.30 14.64 10.85
CA VAL A 226 -23.47 14.19 11.63
C VAL A 226 -24.65 15.07 11.24
N THR A 227 -25.62 14.47 10.54
CA THR A 227 -26.80 15.15 10.01
C THR A 227 -28.10 14.65 10.69
N GLU A 228 -29.19 15.37 10.54
CA GLU A 228 -30.46 15.05 11.19
C GLU A 228 -31.12 13.79 10.60
N ASP A 229 -30.91 13.51 9.34
CA ASP A 229 -31.44 12.37 8.58
C ASP A 229 -30.72 11.04 8.87
N MET A 230 -29.63 11.05 9.65
CA MET A 230 -28.91 9.85 10.02
C MET A 230 -29.65 9.01 11.06
N THR A 231 -29.60 7.69 10.89
CA THR A 231 -29.98 6.74 11.93
C THR A 231 -29.09 6.86 13.17
N ASP A 232 -29.59 6.47 14.34
CA ASP A 232 -28.81 6.49 15.60
C ASP A 232 -27.49 5.69 15.48
N GLY A 233 -27.51 4.57 14.77
CA GLY A 233 -26.32 3.76 14.51
C GLY A 233 -25.27 4.49 13.66
N GLN A 234 -25.69 5.17 12.60
CA GLN A 234 -24.81 5.97 11.75
C GLN A 234 -24.23 7.16 12.54
N ARG A 235 -25.07 7.87 13.27
CA ARG A 235 -24.67 8.98 14.13
C ARG A 235 -23.62 8.55 15.16
N LYS A 236 -23.87 7.46 15.89
CA LYS A 236 -22.94 6.90 16.88
C LYS A 236 -21.61 6.52 16.24
N ASN A 237 -21.62 5.94 15.04
CA ASN A 237 -20.40 5.56 14.31
C ASN A 237 -19.60 6.81 13.90
N ASN A 238 -20.24 7.83 13.33
CA ASN A 238 -19.55 9.04 12.91
C ASN A 238 -18.97 9.80 14.12
N LEU A 239 -19.68 9.89 15.22
CA LEU A 239 -19.15 10.46 16.46
C LEU A 239 -17.91 9.71 16.98
N ARG A 240 -17.91 8.37 16.94
CA ARG A 240 -16.74 7.56 17.31
C ARG A 240 -15.53 7.85 16.40
N LEU A 241 -15.75 7.98 15.09
CA LEU A 241 -14.67 8.29 14.15
C LEU A 241 -14.15 9.72 14.34
N GLN A 242 -15.02 10.67 14.66
CA GLN A 242 -14.63 12.05 15.03
C GLN A 242 -13.72 12.05 16.26
N GLU A 243 -14.09 11.34 17.32
CA GLU A 243 -13.32 11.26 18.56
C GLU A 243 -11.97 10.55 18.35
N ASP A 244 -11.92 9.48 17.53
CA ASP A 244 -10.66 8.81 17.18
C ASP A 244 -9.71 9.77 16.43
N LEU A 245 -10.20 10.44 15.37
CA LEU A 245 -9.36 11.39 14.62
C LEU A 245 -8.93 12.58 15.50
N LYS A 246 -9.81 13.05 16.37
CA LYS A 246 -9.52 14.11 17.34
C LYS A 246 -8.43 13.68 18.34
N ALA A 247 -8.52 12.47 18.86
CA ALA A 247 -7.50 11.92 19.76
C ALA A 247 -6.13 11.84 19.07
N ARG A 248 -6.07 11.40 17.81
CA ARG A 248 -4.82 11.38 17.03
C ARG A 248 -4.23 12.77 16.81
N TYR A 249 -5.07 13.77 16.58
CA TYR A 249 -4.59 15.14 16.43
C TYR A 249 -4.03 15.73 17.72
N TYR A 250 -4.73 15.54 18.85
CA TYR A 250 -4.37 16.20 20.11
C TYR A 250 -3.38 15.42 20.97
N ASN A 251 -3.46 14.08 20.95
CA ASN A 251 -2.81 13.22 21.96
C ASN A 251 -1.73 12.28 21.38
N ALA A 252 -1.47 12.30 20.07
CA ALA A 252 -0.45 11.44 19.49
C ALA A 252 0.95 11.85 20.01
N PRO A 253 1.70 10.93 20.68
CA PRO A 253 2.99 11.26 21.29
C PRO A 253 4.03 11.73 20.26
N ASP A 254 4.00 11.16 19.07
CA ASP A 254 4.90 11.48 17.95
C ASP A 254 4.64 12.86 17.34
N LEU A 255 3.51 13.51 17.71
CA LEU A 255 3.16 14.85 17.27
C LEU A 255 3.31 15.93 18.38
N GLU A 256 3.80 15.58 19.56
CA GLU A 256 3.93 16.55 20.67
C GLU A 256 4.78 17.77 20.31
N TRP A 257 5.85 17.56 19.57
CA TRP A 257 6.76 18.63 19.12
C TRP A 257 6.25 19.39 17.89
N VAL A 258 5.24 18.87 17.20
CA VAL A 258 4.59 19.52 16.05
C VAL A 258 3.54 20.51 16.56
N GLY A 259 3.68 21.78 16.22
CA GLY A 259 2.69 22.80 16.57
C GLY A 259 1.27 22.48 16.03
N LYS A 260 0.26 23.18 16.55
CA LYS A 260 -1.13 23.08 16.02
C LYS A 260 -1.22 23.72 14.63
N ASN A 261 -0.74 23.02 13.63
CA ASN A 261 -0.64 23.46 12.24
C ASN A 261 -1.20 22.44 11.24
N GLY A 262 -1.18 22.79 9.97
CA GLY A 262 -1.68 21.93 8.90
C GLY A 262 -0.93 20.62 8.78
N TRP A 263 0.38 20.60 8.99
CA TRP A 263 1.18 19.38 8.97
C TRP A 263 0.73 18.38 10.05
N ARG A 264 0.49 18.86 11.27
CA ARG A 264 -0.06 18.05 12.35
C ARG A 264 -1.39 17.41 11.97
N PHE A 265 -2.28 18.18 11.31
CA PHE A 265 -3.60 17.66 10.90
C PHE A 265 -3.50 16.58 9.83
N VAL A 266 -2.66 16.79 8.81
CA VAL A 266 -2.44 15.78 7.75
C VAL A 266 -1.81 14.52 8.33
N ASN A 267 -0.88 14.62 9.29
CA ASN A 267 -0.35 13.45 10.00
C ASN A 267 -1.43 12.70 10.78
N ALA A 268 -2.28 13.38 11.54
CA ALA A 268 -3.35 12.74 12.27
C ALA A 268 -4.34 12.01 11.35
N VAL A 269 -4.65 12.58 10.17
CA VAL A 269 -5.47 11.92 9.16
C VAL A 269 -4.73 10.73 8.53
N SER A 270 -3.43 10.84 8.28
CA SER A 270 -2.61 9.73 7.77
C SER A 270 -2.56 8.57 8.76
N ASP A 271 -2.35 8.85 10.04
CA ASP A 271 -2.39 7.88 11.11
C ASP A 271 -3.78 7.21 11.21
N PHE A 272 -4.84 8.01 11.20
CA PHE A 272 -6.21 7.49 11.16
C PHE A 272 -6.44 6.58 9.94
N ALA A 273 -6.04 7.02 8.77
CA ALA A 273 -6.23 6.26 7.52
C ALA A 273 -5.46 4.94 7.48
N THR A 274 -4.34 4.85 8.22
CA THR A 274 -3.46 3.68 8.28
C THR A 274 -3.85 2.73 9.42
N HIS A 275 -4.17 3.25 10.61
CA HIS A 275 -4.26 2.47 11.84
C HIS A 275 -5.64 2.46 12.52
N ALA A 276 -6.62 3.27 12.05
CA ALA A 276 -7.93 3.28 12.69
C ALA A 276 -8.68 1.96 12.50
N ASP A 277 -9.33 1.49 13.57
CA ASP A 277 -10.20 0.33 13.50
C ASP A 277 -11.43 0.62 12.63
N PRO A 278 -11.74 -0.22 11.63
CA PRO A 278 -12.90 -0.05 10.81
C PRO A 278 -14.19 -0.27 11.62
N ILE A 279 -15.25 0.46 11.27
CA ILE A 279 -16.58 0.21 11.83
C ILE A 279 -17.03 -1.22 11.55
N ARG A 280 -16.73 -1.71 10.36
CA ARG A 280 -17.03 -3.08 9.91
C ARG A 280 -15.89 -3.61 9.05
N LYS A 281 -15.31 -4.74 9.44
CA LYS A 281 -14.36 -5.46 8.61
C LYS A 281 -15.12 -6.21 7.50
N THR A 282 -14.96 -5.76 6.27
CA THR A 282 -15.44 -6.48 5.09
C THR A 282 -14.49 -7.63 4.75
N ARG A 283 -14.93 -8.56 3.89
CA ARG A 283 -14.11 -9.71 3.46
C ARG A 283 -12.76 -9.27 2.88
N ASN A 284 -12.74 -8.15 2.15
CA ASN A 284 -11.54 -7.63 1.46
C ASN A 284 -10.93 -6.41 2.18
N TYR A 285 -11.25 -6.20 3.47
CA TYR A 285 -10.80 -5.01 4.19
C TYR A 285 -9.28 -4.83 4.15
N ASN A 286 -8.55 -5.89 4.45
CA ASN A 286 -7.09 -5.84 4.55
C ASN A 286 -6.40 -5.66 3.20
N GLU A 287 -6.94 -6.26 2.15
CA GLU A 287 -6.49 -6.05 0.78
C GLU A 287 -6.70 -4.58 0.37
N ASN A 288 -7.88 -4.04 0.64
CA ASN A 288 -8.18 -2.64 0.34
C ASN A 288 -7.31 -1.68 1.16
N LEU A 289 -7.01 -2.01 2.42
CA LEU A 289 -6.12 -1.23 3.25
C LEU A 289 -4.69 -1.25 2.68
N PHE A 290 -4.18 -2.43 2.31
CA PHE A 290 -2.88 -2.57 1.68
C PHE A 290 -2.78 -1.76 0.38
N LEU A 291 -3.78 -1.87 -0.51
CA LEU A 291 -3.80 -1.14 -1.77
C LEU A 291 -3.82 0.39 -1.54
N ARG A 292 -4.63 0.87 -0.59
CA ARG A 292 -4.66 2.30 -0.23
C ARG A 292 -3.34 2.78 0.35
N THR A 293 -2.69 1.93 1.13
CA THR A 293 -1.37 2.22 1.70
C THR A 293 -0.31 2.34 0.60
N ALA A 294 -0.34 1.47 -0.41
CA ALA A 294 0.62 1.46 -1.50
C ALA A 294 0.31 2.51 -2.59
N GLU A 295 -0.95 2.61 -3.02
CA GLU A 295 -1.36 3.43 -4.17
C GLU A 295 -1.72 4.88 -3.81
N GLY A 296 -2.17 5.12 -2.59
CA GLY A 296 -2.61 6.41 -2.07
C GLY A 296 -3.97 6.33 -1.38
N ASN A 297 -4.20 7.22 -0.43
CA ASN A 297 -5.44 7.28 0.32
C ASN A 297 -6.17 8.61 0.09
N PRO A 298 -7.37 8.60 -0.49
CA PRO A 298 -8.14 9.83 -0.75
C PRO A 298 -8.41 10.68 0.49
N MET A 299 -8.41 10.08 1.70
CA MET A 299 -8.56 10.85 2.95
C MET A 299 -7.36 11.78 3.18
N ILE A 300 -6.14 11.28 2.94
CA ILE A 300 -4.91 12.06 3.14
C ILE A 300 -4.88 13.21 2.13
N ASP A 301 -5.22 12.93 0.86
CA ASP A 301 -5.32 13.95 -0.18
C ASP A 301 -6.39 15.01 0.13
N LYS A 302 -7.53 14.58 0.67
CA LYS A 302 -8.59 15.49 1.11
C LYS A 302 -8.09 16.39 2.24
N ALA A 303 -7.43 15.82 3.27
CA ALA A 303 -6.87 16.60 4.39
C ALA A 303 -5.86 17.65 3.91
N TYR A 304 -4.95 17.26 3.02
CA TYR A 304 -3.97 18.15 2.42
C TYR A 304 -4.64 19.35 1.72
N LYS A 305 -5.60 19.08 0.84
CA LYS A 305 -6.34 20.12 0.11
C LYS A 305 -7.15 21.04 1.03
N MET A 306 -7.80 20.47 2.07
CA MET A 306 -8.58 21.24 3.03
C MET A 306 -7.70 22.21 3.82
N VAL A 307 -6.51 21.77 4.22
CA VAL A 307 -5.56 22.64 4.93
C VAL A 307 -5.06 23.76 4.02
N LEU A 308 -4.65 23.45 2.79
CA LEU A 308 -4.21 24.49 1.84
C LEU A 308 -5.32 25.51 1.52
N ALA A 309 -6.58 25.07 1.43
CA ALA A 309 -7.71 25.98 1.20
C ALA A 309 -8.04 26.87 2.41
N ALA A 310 -7.47 26.58 3.57
CA ALA A 310 -7.67 27.38 4.80
C ALA A 310 -6.49 28.35 5.08
N ALA A 311 -5.45 28.34 4.22
CA ALA A 311 -4.34 29.28 4.27
C ALA A 311 -4.76 30.63 3.68
#